data_ea35ffb355cf336694cd0df505cb4258
#
_entry.id   ea35ffb355cf336694cd0df505cb4258
#
_cell.length_a   1.000
_cell.length_b   1.000
_cell.length_c   1.000
_cell.angle_alpha   90.00
_cell.angle_beta   90.00
_cell.angle_gamma   90.00
#
_symmetry.space_group_name_H-M   'P 1'
#
loop_
_entity.id
_entity.type
_entity.pdbx_description
1 polymer ?
#
loop_
_entity_poly.entity_id
_entity_poly.type
_entity_poly.pdbx_seq_one_letter_code
_entity_poly.pdbx_strand_id
1 'polypeptide(L)'
;MDPAREAAYEAVAAVHRDDAYANLVLPRILRESGVSGRDAAFATELTYGTLRQTGTLDAIVAAAADRPVDRIDPPVRDALRVGAYQLLHMRVGAHAAVATTVDLVRSLVPGAAGFANAVLRRIAEADRSGWLARLAPADPVARAALTHAHPEWIVRAFVDALGSLDEAELALDADNLPPPVHLCARPGLLDPADLAAALAGAAVGRYSPYAVVLTGGGDPGAVPAVRDGRAHVQDEGSQLVAAALAGALLDARDDTWLDLCAGPGGKAGLLGAVAV
;
A
#
# COMPACT_ATOMS: atom_id res chain seq x y z
N MET A 1 18.23 -10.44 -14.39
CA MET A 1 17.21 -10.40 -13.33
C MET A 1 16.04 -9.56 -13.84
N ASP A 2 14.82 -9.75 -13.36
CA ASP A 2 13.66 -8.98 -13.79
C ASP A 2 13.63 -7.63 -13.04
N PRO A 3 13.78 -6.48 -13.72
CA PRO A 3 13.94 -5.19 -13.05
C PRO A 3 12.73 -4.77 -12.20
N ALA A 4 11.51 -5.14 -12.60
CA ALA A 4 10.31 -4.81 -11.84
C ALA A 4 10.23 -5.56 -10.51
N ARG A 5 10.63 -6.84 -10.51
CA ARG A 5 10.69 -7.67 -9.29
C ARG A 5 11.82 -7.25 -8.37
N GLU A 6 12.94 -6.86 -8.94
CA GLU A 6 14.07 -6.31 -8.18
C GLU A 6 13.69 -5.00 -7.49
N ALA A 7 13.07 -4.07 -8.20
CA ALA A 7 12.56 -2.83 -7.63
C ALA A 7 11.55 -3.05 -6.50
N ALA A 8 10.63 -4.01 -6.69
CA ALA A 8 9.66 -4.37 -5.65
C ALA A 8 10.33 -4.97 -4.42
N TYR A 9 11.29 -5.89 -4.61
CA TYR A 9 12.05 -6.47 -3.51
C TYR A 9 12.84 -5.40 -2.74
N GLU A 10 13.55 -4.53 -3.45
CA GLU A 10 14.32 -3.44 -2.81
C GLU A 10 13.44 -2.53 -1.96
N ALA A 11 12.25 -2.18 -2.47
CA ALA A 11 11.29 -1.37 -1.72
C ALA A 11 10.78 -2.10 -0.46
N VAL A 12 10.41 -3.38 -0.56
CA VAL A 12 9.98 -4.20 0.58
C VAL A 12 11.12 -4.35 1.60
N ALA A 13 12.33 -4.62 1.14
CA ALA A 13 13.50 -4.76 2.00
C ALA A 13 13.85 -3.45 2.72
N ALA A 14 13.73 -2.29 2.04
CA ALA A 14 13.96 -0.98 2.66
C ALA A 14 12.94 -0.68 3.77
N VAL A 15 11.67 -1.03 3.57
CA VAL A 15 10.65 -0.87 4.62
C VAL A 15 10.98 -1.73 5.85
N HIS A 16 11.37 -2.98 5.66
CA HIS A 16 11.63 -3.89 6.79
C HIS A 16 12.97 -3.66 7.48
N ARG A 17 13.98 -3.18 6.75
CA ARG A 17 15.34 -2.97 7.29
C ARG A 17 15.54 -1.57 7.86
N ASP A 18 15.00 -0.57 7.19
CA ASP A 18 15.31 0.85 7.42
C ASP A 18 14.09 1.63 7.95
N ASP A 19 12.98 0.97 8.27
CA ASP A 19 11.68 1.58 8.61
C ASP A 19 11.23 2.64 7.58
N ALA A 20 11.56 2.40 6.30
CA ALA A 20 11.31 3.35 5.24
C ALA A 20 9.82 3.38 4.86
N TYR A 21 9.34 4.54 4.42
CA TYR A 21 7.99 4.68 3.89
C TYR A 21 7.92 4.21 2.43
N ALA A 22 7.16 3.15 2.16
CA ALA A 22 7.04 2.54 0.84
C ALA A 22 6.64 3.54 -0.25
N ASN A 23 5.73 4.47 0.06
CA ASN A 23 5.26 5.52 -0.85
C ASN A 23 6.32 6.57 -1.21
N LEU A 24 7.41 6.67 -0.45
CA LEU A 24 8.56 7.53 -0.75
C LEU A 24 9.67 6.77 -1.45
N VAL A 25 9.90 5.52 -1.03
CA VAL A 25 11.01 4.70 -1.52
C VAL A 25 10.73 4.14 -2.90
N LEU A 26 9.57 3.54 -3.12
CA LEU A 26 9.25 2.87 -4.39
C LEU A 26 9.30 3.81 -5.60
N PRO A 27 8.69 5.02 -5.58
CA PRO A 27 8.80 5.94 -6.71
C PRO A 27 10.25 6.36 -7.02
N ARG A 28 11.10 6.46 -6.01
CA ARG A 28 12.53 6.74 -6.20
C ARG A 28 13.23 5.57 -6.89
N ILE A 29 13.06 4.35 -6.38
CA ILE A 29 13.66 3.14 -6.97
C ILE A 29 13.22 2.97 -8.43
N LEU A 30 11.93 3.14 -8.74
CA LEU A 30 11.42 3.02 -10.11
C LEU A 30 12.08 4.03 -11.07
N ARG A 31 12.27 5.28 -10.62
CA ARG A 31 12.97 6.31 -11.44
C ARG A 31 14.44 5.98 -11.63
N GLU A 32 15.14 5.59 -10.57
CA GLU A 32 16.57 5.26 -10.60
C GLU A 32 16.86 4.02 -11.46
N SER A 33 15.98 3.02 -11.43
CA SER A 33 16.11 1.80 -12.24
C SER A 33 15.54 1.92 -13.66
N GLY A 34 14.89 3.06 -14.00
CA GLY A 34 14.27 3.26 -15.31
C GLY A 34 13.03 2.38 -15.56
N VAL A 35 12.46 1.76 -14.52
CA VAL A 35 11.26 0.94 -14.63
C VAL A 35 10.04 1.85 -14.79
N SER A 36 9.26 1.65 -15.85
CA SER A 36 8.15 2.53 -16.20
C SER A 36 6.95 1.77 -16.77
N GLY A 37 5.83 2.45 -17.01
CA GLY A 37 4.65 1.89 -17.64
C GLY A 37 4.10 0.65 -16.94
N ARG A 38 3.91 -0.43 -17.68
CA ARG A 38 3.34 -1.68 -17.17
C ARG A 38 4.21 -2.35 -16.10
N ASP A 39 5.51 -2.27 -16.26
CA ASP A 39 6.46 -2.87 -15.31
C ASP A 39 6.48 -2.09 -13.98
N ALA A 40 6.36 -0.77 -14.02
CA ALA A 40 6.19 0.04 -12.81
C ALA A 40 4.86 -0.26 -12.10
N ALA A 41 3.77 -0.45 -12.85
CA ALA A 41 2.48 -0.85 -12.27
C ALA A 41 2.57 -2.24 -11.61
N PHE A 42 3.26 -3.19 -12.25
CA PHE A 42 3.52 -4.51 -11.70
C PHE A 42 4.36 -4.43 -10.40
N ALA A 43 5.47 -3.68 -10.41
CA ALA A 43 6.31 -3.49 -9.24
C ALA A 43 5.54 -2.80 -8.09
N THR A 44 4.67 -1.84 -8.43
CA THR A 44 3.82 -1.13 -7.46
C THR A 44 2.85 -2.09 -6.77
N GLU A 45 2.11 -2.89 -7.54
CA GLU A 45 1.20 -3.89 -6.99
C GLU A 45 1.96 -4.92 -6.13
N LEU A 46 3.09 -5.41 -6.63
CA LEU A 46 3.91 -6.40 -5.93
C LEU A 46 4.45 -5.84 -4.60
N THR A 47 4.89 -4.60 -4.56
CA THR A 47 5.41 -3.95 -3.34
C THR A 47 4.31 -3.75 -2.31
N TYR A 48 3.28 -2.97 -2.66
CA TYR A 48 2.23 -2.62 -1.69
C TYR A 48 1.39 -3.82 -1.29
N GLY A 49 1.13 -4.74 -2.22
CA GLY A 49 0.42 -5.97 -1.92
C GLY A 49 1.19 -6.87 -0.97
N THR A 50 2.50 -7.05 -1.18
CA THR A 50 3.36 -7.82 -0.26
C THR A 50 3.35 -7.21 1.13
N LEU A 51 3.50 -5.89 1.24
CA LEU A 51 3.50 -5.20 2.53
C LEU A 51 2.16 -5.29 3.26
N ARG A 52 1.04 -5.12 2.57
CA ARG A 52 -0.30 -5.28 3.16
C ARG A 52 -0.57 -6.70 3.66
N GLN A 53 -0.05 -7.70 2.96
CA GLN A 53 -0.31 -9.10 3.27
C GLN A 53 0.79 -9.75 4.12
N THR A 54 1.74 -8.97 4.66
CA THR A 54 2.93 -9.50 5.37
C THR A 54 2.56 -10.53 6.44
N GLY A 55 1.56 -10.27 7.28
CA GLY A 55 1.17 -11.18 8.36
C GLY A 55 0.72 -12.56 7.85
N THR A 56 -0.14 -12.59 6.83
CA THR A 56 -0.61 -13.83 6.21
C THR A 56 0.52 -14.54 5.46
N LEU A 57 1.34 -13.78 4.71
CA LEU A 57 2.48 -14.33 3.98
C LEU A 57 3.50 -14.95 4.92
N ASP A 58 3.77 -14.33 6.07
CA ASP A 58 4.69 -14.86 7.08
C ASP A 58 4.20 -16.18 7.67
N ALA A 59 2.92 -16.29 7.97
CA ALA A 59 2.33 -17.54 8.45
C ALA A 59 2.46 -18.66 7.40
N ILE A 60 2.19 -18.36 6.13
CA ILE A 60 2.31 -19.32 5.02
C ILE A 60 3.78 -19.69 4.77
N VAL A 61 4.69 -18.71 4.74
CA VAL A 61 6.14 -18.95 4.56
C VAL A 61 6.67 -19.80 5.72
N ALA A 62 6.31 -19.49 6.97
CA ALA A 62 6.74 -20.26 8.13
C ALA A 62 6.29 -21.72 8.05
N ALA A 63 5.03 -21.97 7.70
CA ALA A 63 4.49 -23.31 7.53
C ALA A 63 5.15 -24.07 6.35
N ALA A 64 5.35 -23.38 5.22
CA ALA A 64 6.01 -23.99 4.06
C ALA A 64 7.51 -24.26 4.29
N ALA A 65 8.17 -23.44 5.10
CA ALA A 65 9.58 -23.59 5.46
C ALA A 65 9.84 -24.57 6.62
N ASP A 66 8.78 -24.96 7.32
CA ASP A 66 8.84 -25.73 8.58
C ASP A 66 9.78 -25.09 9.60
N ARG A 67 9.69 -23.74 9.71
CA ARG A 67 10.44 -22.96 10.71
C ARG A 67 9.82 -21.58 10.91
N PRO A 68 10.00 -20.97 12.10
CA PRO A 68 9.58 -19.59 12.35
C PRO A 68 10.20 -18.60 11.34
N VAL A 69 9.41 -17.64 10.90
CA VAL A 69 9.82 -16.68 9.84
C VAL A 69 10.99 -15.80 10.28
N ASP A 70 11.11 -15.52 11.56
CA ASP A 70 12.21 -14.75 12.17
C ASP A 70 13.56 -15.51 12.15
N ARG A 71 13.53 -16.83 11.92
CA ARG A 71 14.72 -17.68 11.75
C ARG A 71 15.16 -17.81 10.30
N ILE A 72 14.49 -17.13 9.38
CA ILE A 72 14.89 -17.02 7.98
C ILE A 72 15.71 -15.75 7.83
N ASP A 73 16.85 -15.85 7.15
CA ASP A 73 17.72 -14.70 6.84
C ASP A 73 16.90 -13.57 6.20
N PRO A 74 16.96 -12.33 6.71
CA PRO A 74 16.10 -11.24 6.28
C PRO A 74 16.01 -11.03 4.76
N PRO A 75 17.11 -11.02 3.98
CA PRO A 75 17.02 -10.90 2.53
C PRO A 75 16.24 -12.04 1.87
N VAL A 76 16.41 -13.26 2.38
CA VAL A 76 15.69 -14.43 1.86
C VAL A 76 14.22 -14.40 2.25
N ARG A 77 13.93 -13.99 3.49
CA ARG A 77 12.56 -13.82 3.98
C ARG A 77 11.76 -12.83 3.13
N ASP A 78 12.33 -11.67 2.86
CA ASP A 78 11.66 -10.63 2.05
C ASP A 78 11.47 -11.09 0.60
N ALA A 79 12.44 -11.79 0.01
CA ALA A 79 12.28 -12.39 -1.29
C ALA A 79 11.19 -13.48 -1.30
N LEU A 80 11.08 -14.30 -0.25
CA LEU A 80 10.01 -15.29 -0.10
C LEU A 80 8.63 -14.65 0.04
N ARG A 81 8.49 -13.53 0.76
CA ARG A 81 7.24 -12.75 0.83
C ARG A 81 6.81 -12.26 -0.56
N VAL A 82 7.74 -11.67 -1.31
CA VAL A 82 7.51 -11.20 -2.69
C VAL A 82 7.13 -12.37 -3.61
N GLY A 83 7.79 -13.51 -3.48
CA GLY A 83 7.47 -14.72 -4.25
C GLY A 83 6.10 -15.32 -3.89
N ALA A 84 5.81 -15.40 -2.60
CA ALA A 84 4.52 -15.89 -2.08
C ALA A 84 3.36 -14.99 -2.51
N TYR A 85 3.53 -13.67 -2.49
CA TYR A 85 2.52 -12.74 -2.98
C TYR A 85 2.21 -12.96 -4.47
N GLN A 86 3.22 -13.15 -5.31
CA GLN A 86 3.01 -13.48 -6.72
C GLN A 86 2.20 -14.77 -6.91
N LEU A 87 2.51 -15.82 -6.14
CA LEU A 87 1.87 -17.12 -6.22
C LEU A 87 0.41 -17.11 -5.75
N LEU A 88 0.09 -16.32 -4.73
CA LEU A 88 -1.17 -16.39 -4.01
C LEU A 88 -2.15 -15.26 -4.36
N HIS A 89 -1.66 -14.13 -4.86
CA HIS A 89 -2.47 -12.93 -5.10
C HIS A 89 -2.40 -12.38 -6.53
N MET A 90 -1.37 -12.75 -7.30
CA MET A 90 -1.19 -12.20 -8.65
C MET A 90 -1.49 -13.24 -9.73
N ARG A 91 -1.85 -12.77 -10.93
CA ARG A 91 -2.04 -13.64 -12.11
C ARG A 91 -0.69 -13.90 -12.80
N VAL A 92 0.27 -14.45 -12.04
CA VAL A 92 1.59 -14.85 -12.54
C VAL A 92 1.65 -16.36 -12.56
N GLY A 93 2.15 -16.94 -13.65
CA GLY A 93 2.32 -18.40 -13.71
C GLY A 93 3.28 -18.89 -12.62
N ALA A 94 2.90 -19.95 -11.90
CA ALA A 94 3.64 -20.43 -10.74
C ALA A 94 5.12 -20.72 -11.06
N HIS A 95 5.40 -21.32 -12.23
CA HIS A 95 6.77 -21.58 -12.66
C HIS A 95 7.59 -20.28 -12.78
N ALA A 96 7.01 -19.22 -13.37
CA ALA A 96 7.69 -17.93 -13.53
C ALA A 96 7.92 -17.26 -12.18
N ALA A 97 6.90 -17.24 -11.29
CA ALA A 97 7.03 -16.67 -9.94
C ALA A 97 8.13 -17.37 -9.14
N VAL A 98 8.17 -18.71 -9.15
CA VAL A 98 9.21 -19.49 -8.47
C VAL A 98 10.59 -19.21 -9.07
N ALA A 99 10.76 -19.35 -10.39
CA ALA A 99 12.05 -19.21 -11.05
C ALA A 99 12.66 -17.82 -10.83
N THR A 100 11.88 -16.75 -11.06
CA THR A 100 12.38 -15.38 -10.90
C THR A 100 12.71 -15.01 -9.46
N THR A 101 11.94 -15.54 -8.48
CA THR A 101 12.24 -15.33 -7.06
C THR A 101 13.49 -16.11 -6.62
N VAL A 102 13.67 -17.33 -7.11
CA VAL A 102 14.90 -18.13 -6.85
C VAL A 102 16.13 -17.45 -7.44
N ASP A 103 16.02 -16.87 -8.64
CA ASP A 103 17.12 -16.12 -9.25
C ASP A 103 17.46 -14.85 -8.44
N LEU A 104 16.46 -14.16 -7.91
CA LEU A 104 16.64 -13.05 -6.99
C LEU A 104 17.37 -13.50 -5.72
N VAL A 105 16.91 -14.57 -5.06
CA VAL A 105 17.58 -15.12 -3.87
C VAL A 105 19.01 -15.54 -4.18
N ARG A 106 19.26 -16.14 -5.35
CA ARG A 106 20.62 -16.55 -5.77
C ARG A 106 21.55 -15.35 -5.90
N SER A 107 21.09 -14.21 -6.34
CA SER A 107 21.90 -12.99 -6.41
C SER A 107 22.18 -12.37 -5.05
N LEU A 108 21.26 -12.49 -4.09
CA LEU A 108 21.37 -11.92 -2.75
C LEU A 108 22.16 -12.84 -1.80
N VAL A 109 21.78 -14.13 -1.76
CA VAL A 109 22.33 -15.15 -0.86
C VAL A 109 22.45 -16.47 -1.64
N PRO A 110 23.51 -16.69 -2.41
CA PRO A 110 23.63 -17.84 -3.33
C PRO A 110 23.34 -19.20 -2.70
N GLY A 111 23.78 -19.40 -1.46
CA GLY A 111 23.57 -20.65 -0.70
C GLY A 111 22.11 -20.94 -0.32
N ALA A 112 21.23 -19.93 -0.36
CA ALA A 112 19.81 -20.07 0.01
C ALA A 112 18.89 -20.38 -1.18
N ALA A 113 19.37 -20.38 -2.42
CA ALA A 113 18.53 -20.58 -3.61
C ALA A 113 17.79 -21.93 -3.60
N GLY A 114 18.42 -23.01 -3.14
CA GLY A 114 17.79 -24.32 -2.99
C GLY A 114 16.67 -24.34 -1.95
N PHE A 115 16.88 -23.69 -0.81
CA PHE A 115 15.88 -23.51 0.23
C PHE A 115 14.68 -22.70 -0.29
N ALA A 116 14.93 -21.56 -0.91
CA ALA A 116 13.86 -20.72 -1.48
C ALA A 116 13.02 -21.48 -2.52
N ASN A 117 13.68 -22.25 -3.40
CA ASN A 117 12.97 -23.08 -4.37
C ASN A 117 12.06 -24.11 -3.71
N ALA A 118 12.54 -24.80 -2.66
CA ALA A 118 11.74 -25.79 -1.93
C ALA A 118 10.51 -25.14 -1.26
N VAL A 119 10.71 -24.00 -0.57
CA VAL A 119 9.63 -23.26 0.11
C VAL A 119 8.59 -22.78 -0.90
N LEU A 120 9.00 -22.10 -1.97
CA LEU A 120 8.08 -21.56 -2.97
C LEU A 120 7.31 -22.64 -3.71
N ARG A 121 7.94 -23.80 -4.00
CA ARG A 121 7.22 -24.95 -4.60
C ARG A 121 6.15 -25.48 -3.65
N ARG A 122 6.44 -25.57 -2.35
CA ARG A 122 5.45 -25.98 -1.35
C ARG A 122 4.32 -24.97 -1.23
N ILE A 123 4.60 -23.64 -1.31
CA ILE A 123 3.56 -22.62 -1.33
C ILE A 123 2.66 -22.78 -2.55
N ALA A 124 3.22 -23.11 -3.71
CA ALA A 124 2.48 -23.30 -4.96
C ALA A 124 1.57 -24.54 -5.00
N GLU A 125 1.63 -25.45 -4.01
CA GLU A 125 0.77 -26.64 -3.93
C GLU A 125 -0.68 -26.35 -3.59
N ALA A 126 -0.97 -25.14 -3.06
CA ALA A 126 -2.33 -24.71 -2.76
C ALA A 126 -2.48 -23.21 -3.05
N ASP A 127 -3.70 -22.81 -3.34
CA ASP A 127 -4.07 -21.40 -3.42
C ASP A 127 -4.16 -20.75 -2.03
N ARG A 128 -4.43 -19.43 -2.01
CA ARG A 128 -4.58 -18.69 -0.76
C ARG A 128 -5.65 -19.30 0.16
N SER A 129 -6.79 -19.69 -0.40
CA SER A 129 -7.89 -20.26 0.39
C SER A 129 -7.52 -21.59 1.03
N GLY A 130 -6.80 -22.45 0.29
CA GLY A 130 -6.27 -23.70 0.80
C GLY A 130 -5.25 -23.52 1.92
N TRP A 131 -4.37 -22.53 1.82
CA TRP A 131 -3.44 -22.19 2.89
C TRP A 131 -4.14 -21.63 4.13
N LEU A 132 -5.08 -20.72 3.96
CA LEU A 132 -5.87 -20.17 5.07
C LEU A 132 -6.63 -21.28 5.82
N ALA A 133 -7.25 -22.20 5.09
CA ALA A 133 -7.95 -23.33 5.70
C ALA A 133 -7.01 -24.26 6.49
N ARG A 134 -5.78 -24.50 5.99
CA ARG A 134 -4.77 -25.32 6.69
C ARG A 134 -4.25 -24.68 7.97
N LEU A 135 -4.14 -23.35 7.98
CA LEU A 135 -3.54 -22.58 9.06
C LEU A 135 -4.56 -21.96 10.02
N ALA A 136 -5.86 -22.09 9.73
CA ALA A 136 -6.93 -21.44 10.47
C ALA A 136 -6.87 -21.73 11.98
N PRO A 137 -6.64 -20.69 12.83
CA PRO A 137 -6.74 -20.86 14.27
C PRO A 137 -8.17 -21.18 14.71
N ALA A 138 -8.31 -21.82 15.88
CA ALA A 138 -9.61 -22.07 16.50
C ALA A 138 -10.26 -20.76 16.99
N ASP A 139 -9.45 -19.83 17.51
CA ASP A 139 -9.93 -18.51 17.96
C ASP A 139 -10.40 -17.66 16.76
N PRO A 140 -11.64 -17.12 16.80
CA PRO A 140 -12.19 -16.34 15.69
C PRO A 140 -11.39 -15.06 15.41
N VAL A 141 -10.88 -14.36 16.43
CA VAL A 141 -10.09 -13.15 16.26
C VAL A 141 -8.74 -13.45 15.62
N ALA A 142 -8.06 -14.50 16.08
CA ALA A 142 -6.81 -14.94 15.45
C ALA A 142 -7.02 -15.40 14.00
N ARG A 143 -8.15 -16.03 13.71
CA ARG A 143 -8.52 -16.42 12.35
C ARG A 143 -8.78 -15.20 11.45
N ALA A 144 -9.52 -14.20 11.93
CA ALA A 144 -9.70 -12.92 11.22
C ALA A 144 -8.35 -12.22 11.00
N ALA A 145 -7.48 -12.19 12.00
CA ALA A 145 -6.13 -11.63 11.90
C ALA A 145 -5.32 -12.28 10.78
N LEU A 146 -5.33 -13.63 10.70
CA LEU A 146 -4.67 -14.38 9.63
C LEU A 146 -5.32 -14.12 8.26
N THR A 147 -6.65 -14.11 8.19
CA THR A 147 -7.39 -13.97 6.93
C THR A 147 -7.20 -12.59 6.31
N HIS A 148 -7.23 -11.54 7.12
CA HIS A 148 -7.17 -10.16 6.68
C HIS A 148 -5.77 -9.53 6.81
N ALA A 149 -4.76 -10.32 7.22
CA ALA A 149 -3.37 -9.87 7.38
C ALA A 149 -3.18 -8.70 8.37
N HIS A 150 -3.99 -8.65 9.42
CA HIS A 150 -3.89 -7.64 10.47
C HIS A 150 -3.44 -8.27 11.81
N PRO A 151 -2.69 -7.56 12.65
CA PRO A 151 -2.40 -8.03 14.01
C PRO A 151 -3.70 -8.23 14.82
N GLU A 152 -3.74 -9.23 15.70
CA GLU A 152 -4.93 -9.51 16.52
C GLU A 152 -5.41 -8.30 17.33
N TRP A 153 -4.49 -7.45 17.81
CA TRP A 153 -4.88 -6.26 18.57
C TRP A 153 -5.65 -5.24 17.72
N ILE A 154 -5.35 -5.14 16.42
CA ILE A 154 -6.11 -4.34 15.47
C ILE A 154 -7.52 -4.93 15.30
N VAL A 155 -7.62 -6.24 15.07
CA VAL A 155 -8.93 -6.91 14.94
C VAL A 155 -9.77 -6.64 16.19
N ARG A 156 -9.20 -6.80 17.40
CA ARG A 156 -9.90 -6.51 18.67
C ARG A 156 -10.36 -5.06 18.76
N ALA A 157 -9.51 -4.10 18.38
CA ALA A 157 -9.87 -2.69 18.38
C ALA A 157 -11.04 -2.38 17.43
N PHE A 158 -11.08 -3.01 16.24
CA PHE A 158 -12.23 -2.89 15.32
C PHE A 158 -13.49 -3.54 15.89
N VAL A 159 -13.39 -4.73 16.52
CA VAL A 159 -14.53 -5.39 17.18
C VAL A 159 -15.09 -4.51 18.30
N ASP A 160 -14.22 -3.93 19.12
CA ASP A 160 -14.63 -3.05 20.22
C ASP A 160 -15.31 -1.76 19.71
N ALA A 161 -14.80 -1.20 18.60
CA ALA A 161 -15.33 0.04 18.02
C ALA A 161 -16.65 -0.18 17.25
N LEU A 162 -16.80 -1.31 16.54
CA LEU A 162 -17.93 -1.61 15.66
C LEU A 162 -18.99 -2.51 16.30
N GLY A 163 -18.66 -3.15 17.42
CA GLY A 163 -19.58 -3.97 18.21
C GLY A 163 -19.77 -5.41 17.72
N SER A 164 -19.13 -5.81 16.61
CA SER A 164 -19.20 -7.19 16.12
C SER A 164 -17.94 -7.59 15.33
N LEU A 165 -17.66 -8.89 15.29
CA LEU A 165 -16.57 -9.42 14.47
C LEU A 165 -16.90 -9.32 12.97
N ASP A 166 -18.14 -9.54 12.59
CA ASP A 166 -18.57 -9.49 11.19
C ASP A 166 -18.36 -8.08 10.60
N GLU A 167 -18.74 -7.03 11.34
CA GLU A 167 -18.48 -5.64 10.93
C GLU A 167 -16.98 -5.32 10.90
N ALA A 168 -16.22 -5.86 11.85
CA ALA A 168 -14.77 -5.72 11.87
C ALA A 168 -14.12 -6.37 10.63
N GLU A 169 -14.53 -7.58 10.26
CA GLU A 169 -14.03 -8.27 9.07
C GLU A 169 -14.32 -7.49 7.78
N LEU A 170 -15.50 -6.87 7.65
CA LEU A 170 -15.82 -5.99 6.52
C LEU A 170 -14.90 -4.77 6.45
N ALA A 171 -14.58 -4.16 7.60
CA ALA A 171 -13.66 -3.04 7.67
C ALA A 171 -12.22 -3.45 7.31
N LEU A 172 -11.76 -4.60 7.83
CA LEU A 172 -10.43 -5.16 7.52
C LEU A 172 -10.28 -5.57 6.05
N ASP A 173 -11.35 -6.05 5.42
CA ASP A 173 -11.37 -6.29 3.98
C ASP A 173 -11.24 -5.00 3.18
N ALA A 174 -11.94 -3.94 3.60
CA ALA A 174 -11.85 -2.63 2.97
C ALA A 174 -10.44 -2.04 3.07
N ASP A 175 -9.76 -2.20 4.22
CA ASP A 175 -8.38 -1.75 4.43
C ASP A 175 -7.36 -2.45 3.51
N ASN A 176 -7.68 -3.65 3.05
CA ASN A 176 -6.84 -4.40 2.11
C ASN A 176 -7.04 -4.00 0.64
N LEU A 177 -8.04 -3.19 0.33
CA LEU A 177 -8.23 -2.69 -1.03
C LEU A 177 -7.17 -1.61 -1.35
N PRO A 178 -6.60 -1.62 -2.57
CA PRO A 178 -5.75 -0.52 -3.01
C PRO A 178 -6.52 0.80 -2.95
N PRO A 179 -6.04 1.82 -2.19
CA PRO A 179 -6.75 3.10 -2.12
C PRO A 179 -6.71 3.80 -3.47
N PRO A 180 -7.80 4.44 -3.90
CA PRO A 180 -7.76 5.34 -5.04
C PRO A 180 -6.84 6.53 -4.74
N VAL A 181 -6.22 7.07 -5.79
CA VAL A 181 -5.41 8.29 -5.65
C VAL A 181 -6.34 9.49 -5.71
N HIS A 182 -6.30 10.34 -4.67
CA HIS A 182 -7.01 11.59 -4.63
C HIS A 182 -6.06 12.77 -4.85
N LEU A 183 -6.51 13.72 -5.67
CA LEU A 183 -5.90 15.04 -5.80
C LEU A 183 -6.79 16.06 -5.11
N CYS A 184 -6.17 17.05 -4.51
CA CYS A 184 -6.83 18.25 -4.03
C CYS A 184 -6.55 19.39 -5.02
N ALA A 185 -7.57 19.85 -5.73
CA ALA A 185 -7.48 21.09 -6.52
C ALA A 185 -7.43 22.27 -5.57
N ARG A 186 -6.46 23.18 -5.77
CA ARG A 186 -6.30 24.32 -4.87
C ARG A 186 -7.36 25.39 -5.11
N PRO A 187 -8.16 25.74 -4.11
CA PRO A 187 -9.12 26.83 -4.21
C PRO A 187 -8.48 28.13 -4.74
N GLY A 188 -9.17 28.82 -5.63
CA GLY A 188 -8.69 30.02 -6.27
C GLY A 188 -7.67 29.82 -7.42
N LEU A 189 -7.09 28.61 -7.57
CA LEU A 189 -6.14 28.32 -8.64
C LEU A 189 -6.66 27.32 -9.68
N LEU A 190 -7.54 26.40 -9.28
CA LEU A 190 -8.06 25.37 -10.18
C LEU A 190 -9.38 24.84 -9.66
N ASP A 191 -10.36 24.72 -10.57
CA ASP A 191 -11.63 24.07 -10.27
C ASP A 191 -11.49 22.54 -10.35
N PRO A 192 -12.05 21.76 -9.39
CA PRO A 192 -12.02 20.30 -9.43
C PRO A 192 -12.65 19.69 -10.68
N ALA A 193 -13.71 20.29 -11.22
CA ALA A 193 -14.35 19.79 -12.44
C ALA A 193 -13.45 20.00 -13.65
N ASP A 194 -12.75 21.15 -13.74
CA ASP A 194 -11.77 21.39 -14.81
C ASP A 194 -10.59 20.41 -14.73
N LEU A 195 -10.10 20.14 -13.51
CA LEU A 195 -9.04 19.17 -13.29
C LEU A 195 -9.48 17.75 -13.70
N ALA A 196 -10.68 17.34 -13.29
CA ALA A 196 -11.24 16.04 -13.64
C ALA A 196 -11.43 15.89 -15.15
N ALA A 197 -11.95 16.92 -15.83
CA ALA A 197 -12.15 16.93 -17.28
C ALA A 197 -10.83 16.87 -18.08
N ALA A 198 -9.75 17.38 -17.51
CA ALA A 198 -8.42 17.37 -18.14
C ALA A 198 -7.68 16.02 -18.00
N LEU A 199 -8.16 15.10 -17.18
CA LEU A 199 -7.47 13.84 -16.87
C LEU A 199 -8.33 12.64 -17.27
N ALA A 200 -7.77 11.76 -18.09
CA ALA A 200 -8.43 10.52 -18.46
C ALA A 200 -8.64 9.62 -17.24
N GLY A 201 -9.87 9.15 -17.03
CA GLY A 201 -10.20 8.30 -15.88
C GLY A 201 -10.19 9.03 -14.54
N ALA A 202 -10.50 10.32 -14.54
CA ALA A 202 -10.68 11.08 -13.32
C ALA A 202 -12.14 11.48 -13.12
N ALA A 203 -12.54 11.67 -11.88
CA ALA A 203 -13.87 12.16 -11.50
C ALA A 203 -13.74 13.11 -10.30
N VAL A 204 -14.69 14.02 -10.16
CA VAL A 204 -14.81 14.85 -8.95
C VAL A 204 -15.05 13.93 -7.74
N GLY A 205 -14.43 14.25 -6.61
CA GLY A 205 -14.58 13.49 -5.36
C GLY A 205 -16.01 13.52 -4.83
N ARG A 206 -16.30 12.59 -3.96
CA ARG A 206 -17.67 12.40 -3.43
C ARG A 206 -17.95 13.31 -2.22
N TYR A 207 -16.95 13.56 -1.39
CA TYR A 207 -17.15 14.16 -0.07
C TYR A 207 -16.51 15.55 0.05
N SER A 208 -15.31 15.73 -0.48
CA SER A 208 -14.61 17.01 -0.45
C SER A 208 -14.93 17.82 -1.71
N PRO A 209 -15.28 19.12 -1.56
CA PRO A 209 -15.51 20.00 -2.71
C PRO A 209 -14.24 20.31 -3.51
N TYR A 210 -13.07 19.88 -3.05
CA TYR A 210 -11.76 20.10 -3.69
C TYR A 210 -11.18 18.84 -4.31
N ALA A 211 -11.83 17.68 -4.09
CA ALA A 211 -11.28 16.38 -4.46
C ALA A 211 -11.49 16.04 -5.93
N VAL A 212 -10.45 15.45 -6.52
CA VAL A 212 -10.51 14.72 -7.78
C VAL A 212 -9.93 13.32 -7.56
N VAL A 213 -10.69 12.29 -7.93
CA VAL A 213 -10.30 10.87 -7.80
C VAL A 213 -9.74 10.39 -9.11
N LEU A 214 -8.54 9.82 -9.10
CA LEU A 214 -7.94 9.16 -10.26
C LEU A 214 -8.35 7.68 -10.25
N THR A 215 -9.11 7.24 -11.24
CA THR A 215 -9.52 5.84 -11.42
C THR A 215 -8.56 5.08 -12.35
N GLY A 216 -7.71 5.80 -13.09
CA GLY A 216 -6.63 5.25 -13.90
C GLY A 216 -5.32 5.15 -13.10
N GLY A 217 -4.49 4.15 -13.42
CA GLY A 217 -3.14 4.08 -12.86
C GLY A 217 -2.24 5.19 -13.41
N GLY A 218 -1.11 5.40 -12.76
CA GLY A 218 -0.10 6.37 -13.19
C GLY A 218 0.59 7.06 -12.01
N ASP A 219 1.63 7.82 -12.30
CA ASP A 219 2.29 8.67 -11.30
C ASP A 219 1.52 9.98 -11.13
N PRO A 220 0.87 10.22 -9.99
CA PRO A 220 0.16 11.47 -9.77
C PRO A 220 1.10 12.70 -9.79
N GLY A 221 2.39 12.51 -9.53
CA GLY A 221 3.40 13.56 -9.65
C GLY A 221 3.66 13.98 -11.11
N ALA A 222 3.28 13.16 -12.10
CA ALA A 222 3.37 13.51 -13.51
C ALA A 222 2.22 14.42 -13.99
N VAL A 223 1.16 14.59 -13.19
CA VAL A 223 0.03 15.47 -13.52
C VAL A 223 0.50 16.92 -13.58
N PRO A 224 0.28 17.65 -14.70
CA PRO A 224 0.75 19.03 -14.84
C PRO A 224 0.31 19.95 -13.71
N ALA A 225 -0.97 19.88 -13.32
CA ALA A 225 -1.50 20.71 -12.23
C ALA A 225 -0.81 20.43 -10.87
N VAL A 226 -0.32 19.20 -10.64
CA VAL A 226 0.45 18.84 -9.43
C VAL A 226 1.86 19.43 -9.52
N ARG A 227 2.53 19.32 -10.66
CA ARG A 227 3.86 19.90 -10.87
C ARG A 227 3.86 21.41 -10.77
N ASP A 228 2.80 22.05 -11.27
CA ASP A 228 2.64 23.52 -11.25
C ASP A 228 2.15 24.06 -9.90
N GLY A 229 1.87 23.17 -8.94
CA GLY A 229 1.39 23.55 -7.60
C GLY A 229 -0.08 24.01 -7.56
N ARG A 230 -0.86 23.81 -8.65
CA ARG A 230 -2.30 24.13 -8.70
C ARG A 230 -3.16 23.01 -8.11
N ALA A 231 -2.59 21.83 -7.93
CA ALA A 231 -3.18 20.71 -7.22
C ALA A 231 -2.08 19.98 -6.43
N HIS A 232 -2.47 19.11 -5.49
CA HIS A 232 -1.53 18.24 -4.79
C HIS A 232 -2.21 16.89 -4.46
N VAL A 233 -1.39 15.87 -4.19
CA VAL A 233 -1.89 14.56 -3.75
C VAL A 233 -2.31 14.67 -2.29
N GLN A 234 -3.59 14.45 -2.03
CA GLN A 234 -4.15 14.46 -0.67
C GLN A 234 -5.42 13.63 -0.62
N ASP A 235 -5.50 12.72 0.34
CA ASP A 235 -6.71 11.93 0.57
C ASP A 235 -7.92 12.81 0.89
N GLU A 236 -9.09 12.40 0.41
CA GLU A 236 -10.34 13.15 0.53
C GLU A 236 -10.74 13.38 2.00
N GLY A 237 -10.58 12.37 2.87
CA GLY A 237 -10.80 12.54 4.31
C GLY A 237 -9.87 13.56 4.93
N SER A 238 -8.61 13.61 4.48
CA SER A 238 -7.62 14.61 4.92
C SER A 238 -7.98 16.04 4.47
N GLN A 239 -8.61 16.17 3.29
CA GLN A 239 -9.16 17.45 2.80
C GLN A 239 -10.34 17.91 3.66
N LEU A 240 -11.24 16.98 4.04
CA LEU A 240 -12.37 17.28 4.92
C LEU A 240 -11.95 17.80 6.30
N VAL A 241 -10.87 17.25 6.88
CA VAL A 241 -10.31 17.76 8.15
C VAL A 241 -9.90 19.23 8.03
N ALA A 242 -9.21 19.59 6.94
CA ALA A 242 -8.84 20.98 6.68
C ALA A 242 -10.06 21.88 6.42
N ALA A 243 -11.03 21.40 5.63
CA ALA A 243 -12.26 22.12 5.35
C ALA A 243 -13.10 22.33 6.62
N ALA A 244 -13.18 21.33 7.50
CA ALA A 244 -13.89 21.44 8.78
C ALA A 244 -13.25 22.49 9.70
N LEU A 245 -11.92 22.57 9.76
CA LEU A 245 -11.23 23.61 10.51
C LEU A 245 -11.49 24.99 9.91
N ALA A 246 -11.39 25.13 8.58
CA ALA A 246 -11.64 26.40 7.89
C ALA A 246 -13.10 26.90 8.06
N GLY A 247 -14.06 25.97 8.18
CA GLY A 247 -15.47 26.28 8.41
C GLY A 247 -15.88 26.39 9.88
N ALA A 248 -14.94 26.24 10.84
CA ALA A 248 -15.25 26.31 12.25
C ALA A 248 -15.67 27.73 12.65
N LEU A 249 -16.79 27.81 13.40
CA LEU A 249 -17.23 29.10 13.95
C LEU A 249 -16.39 29.44 15.18
N LEU A 250 -15.74 30.60 15.16
CA LEU A 250 -14.90 31.07 16.24
C LEU A 250 -15.49 32.38 16.84
N ASP A 251 -15.36 32.50 18.16
CA ASP A 251 -15.87 33.70 18.89
C ASP A 251 -14.93 34.91 18.80
N ALA A 252 -13.79 34.78 18.12
CA ALA A 252 -12.76 35.81 17.99
C ALA A 252 -12.24 35.91 16.54
N ARG A 253 -11.46 36.97 16.26
CA ARG A 253 -10.77 37.11 14.96
C ARG A 253 -9.80 35.95 14.76
N ASP A 254 -9.81 35.41 13.55
CA ASP A 254 -9.02 34.26 13.11
C ASP A 254 -7.98 34.74 12.08
N ASP A 255 -7.05 35.57 12.53
CA ASP A 255 -6.03 36.13 11.65
C ASP A 255 -4.70 35.34 11.64
N THR A 256 -4.55 34.36 12.55
CA THR A 256 -3.29 33.64 12.70
C THR A 256 -3.57 32.16 12.91
N TRP A 257 -3.04 31.33 12.02
CA TRP A 257 -3.24 29.88 12.03
C TRP A 257 -1.93 29.15 12.31
N LEU A 258 -1.98 28.10 13.13
CA LEU A 258 -0.84 27.27 13.45
C LEU A 258 -1.16 25.80 13.12
N ASP A 259 -0.39 25.22 12.22
CA ASP A 259 -0.43 23.80 11.92
C ASP A 259 0.78 23.09 12.59
N LEU A 260 0.53 22.36 13.68
CA LEU A 260 1.56 21.61 14.41
C LEU A 260 1.95 20.30 13.71
N CYS A 261 1.17 19.85 12.71
CA CYS A 261 1.38 18.63 11.96
C CYS A 261 1.47 18.88 10.45
N ALA A 262 2.11 19.98 10.05
CA ALA A 262 2.13 20.52 8.69
C ALA A 262 2.75 19.57 7.64
N GLY A 263 3.68 18.70 8.01
CA GLY A 263 4.36 17.82 7.07
C GLY A 263 3.44 16.74 6.44
N PRO A 264 3.51 16.51 5.13
CA PRO A 264 4.31 17.14 4.07
C PRO A 264 3.67 18.42 3.44
N GLY A 265 2.63 18.99 4.03
CA GLY A 265 2.05 20.25 3.57
C GLY A 265 0.63 20.19 2.99
N GLY A 266 0.03 19.00 2.88
CA GLY A 266 -1.29 18.84 2.26
C GLY A 266 -2.39 19.67 2.94
N LYS A 267 -2.56 19.52 4.26
CA LYS A 267 -3.56 20.28 5.02
C LYS A 267 -3.21 21.78 5.08
N ALA A 268 -1.95 22.10 5.41
CA ALA A 268 -1.49 23.49 5.46
C ALA A 268 -1.67 24.20 4.11
N GLY A 269 -1.39 23.51 2.98
CA GLY A 269 -1.59 24.06 1.65
C GLY A 269 -3.05 24.33 1.29
N LEU A 270 -3.98 23.45 1.72
CA LEU A 270 -5.41 23.67 1.53
C LEU A 270 -5.92 24.79 2.45
N LEU A 271 -5.54 24.79 3.73
CA LEU A 271 -5.90 25.84 4.68
C LEU A 271 -5.46 27.22 4.20
N GLY A 272 -4.19 27.35 3.73
CA GLY A 272 -3.70 28.61 3.17
C GLY A 272 -4.43 29.06 1.91
N ALA A 273 -5.04 28.15 1.17
CA ALA A 273 -5.82 28.49 -0.03
C ALA A 273 -7.28 28.90 0.29
N VAL A 274 -7.87 28.41 1.39
CA VAL A 274 -9.25 28.73 1.79
C VAL A 274 -9.32 29.90 2.77
N ALA A 275 -8.21 30.24 3.47
CA ALA A 275 -8.13 31.35 4.42
C ALA A 275 -7.88 32.72 3.75
N VAL A 276 -7.69 32.76 2.44
CA VAL A 276 -7.52 33.97 1.63
C VAL A 276 -8.86 34.33 1.01
#